data_876c8934132d008bf00b7575bda4a3fa
#
_entry.id   876c8934132d008bf00b7575bda4a3fa
#
_cell.length_a   1.000
_cell.length_b   1.000
_cell.length_c   1.000
_cell.angle_alpha   90.00
_cell.angle_beta   90.00
_cell.angle_gamma   90.00
#
_symmetry.space_group_name_H-M   'P 1'
#
loop_
_entity.id
_entity.type
_entity.pdbx_description
1 polymer ?
#
loop_
_entity_poly.entity_id
_entity_poly.type
_entity_poly.pdbx_seq_one_letter_code
_entity_poly.pdbx_strand_id
1 'polypeptide(L)'
;METRRILIVANQTAGGDHLKSAVARRVSEGPCVFTLLVPASPPADHGSWTEGQMRSLAEERMREAVDGLRASGADVTGVVGDPRPIHAITDALVEQPHDEIILSTFPVGISRWLKQDLPHRVERTFRLPVTHVVAEPALKS
;
A
#
# COMPACT_ATOMS: atom_id res chain seq x y z
N MET A 1 24.47 -0.80 -9.79
CA MET A 1 23.16 -1.40 -9.60
C MET A 1 22.08 -0.39 -9.81
N GLU A 2 21.11 -0.76 -10.58
CA GLU A 2 20.00 0.14 -10.82
C GLU A 2 19.09 0.20 -9.61
N THR A 3 18.57 1.37 -9.35
CA THR A 3 17.63 1.55 -8.26
C THR A 3 16.26 1.02 -8.66
N ARG A 4 15.71 0.12 -7.87
CA ARG A 4 14.38 -0.41 -8.11
C ARG A 4 13.33 0.56 -7.59
N ARG A 5 12.26 0.69 -8.34
CA ARG A 5 11.14 1.54 -7.95
C ARG A 5 9.98 0.64 -7.56
N ILE A 6 9.59 0.71 -6.32
CA ILE A 6 8.58 -0.20 -5.77
C ILE A 6 7.36 0.60 -5.34
N LEU A 7 6.19 0.20 -5.85
CA LEU A 7 4.94 0.82 -5.46
C LEU A 7 4.31 0.01 -4.34
N ILE A 8 4.09 0.63 -3.20
CA ILE A 8 3.41 -0.01 -2.09
C ILE A 8 1.96 0.46 -2.10
N VAL A 9 1.02 -0.47 -2.07
CA VAL A 9 -0.41 -0.15 -2.03
C VAL A 9 -0.96 -0.67 -0.71
N ALA A 10 -1.43 0.24 0.13
CA ALA A 10 -1.94 -0.09 1.46
C ALA A 10 -2.93 0.96 1.89
N ASN A 11 -3.86 0.60 2.77
CA ASN A 11 -4.77 1.56 3.36
C ASN A 11 -4.71 1.40 4.88
N GLN A 12 -5.64 0.65 5.47
CA GLN A 12 -5.68 0.51 6.92
C GLN A 12 -4.47 -0.22 7.49
N THR A 13 -3.76 -1.00 6.66
CA THR A 13 -2.59 -1.74 7.11
C THR A 13 -1.27 -1.02 6.83
N ALA A 14 -1.33 0.25 6.40
CA ALA A 14 -0.13 0.97 5.97
C ALA A 14 0.93 1.13 7.05
N GLY A 15 0.52 1.19 8.31
CA GLY A 15 1.46 1.34 9.42
C GLY A 15 1.89 0.03 10.06
N GLY A 16 1.54 -1.11 9.50
CA GLY A 16 1.78 -2.40 10.14
C GLY A 16 3.21 -2.89 10.06
N ASP A 17 3.58 -3.73 11.02
CA ASP A 17 4.93 -4.29 11.09
C ASP A 17 5.23 -5.21 9.92
N HIS A 18 4.22 -5.91 9.42
CA HIS A 18 4.39 -6.80 8.26
C HIS A 18 4.89 -6.03 7.04
N LEU A 19 4.40 -4.80 6.86
CA LEU A 19 4.82 -3.96 5.74
C LEU A 19 6.21 -3.41 5.98
N LYS A 20 6.50 -2.97 7.21
CA LYS A 20 7.83 -2.49 7.56
C LYS A 20 8.88 -3.57 7.32
N SER A 21 8.55 -4.82 7.66
CA SER A 21 9.46 -5.94 7.44
C SER A 21 9.71 -6.19 5.97
N ALA A 22 8.65 -6.11 5.15
CA ALA A 22 8.79 -6.32 3.71
C ALA A 22 9.66 -5.23 3.08
N VAL A 23 9.48 -3.99 3.51
CA VAL A 23 10.27 -2.86 3.02
C VAL A 23 11.74 -3.03 3.43
N ALA A 24 11.97 -3.39 4.69
CA ALA A 24 13.34 -3.60 5.18
C ALA A 24 14.05 -4.70 4.40
N ARG A 25 13.33 -5.75 4.04
CA ARG A 25 13.91 -6.83 3.25
C ARG A 25 14.35 -6.34 1.88
N ARG A 26 13.53 -5.53 1.22
CA ARG A 26 13.87 -4.98 -0.08
C ARG A 26 15.08 -4.06 0.01
N VAL A 27 15.14 -3.22 1.05
CA VAL A 27 16.27 -2.32 1.26
C VAL A 27 17.56 -3.13 1.41
N SER A 28 17.49 -4.26 2.10
CA SER A 28 18.68 -5.09 2.30
C SER A 28 19.13 -5.80 1.02
N GLU A 29 18.25 -5.93 0.04
CA GLU A 29 18.57 -6.62 -1.22
C GLU A 29 19.24 -5.71 -2.24
N GLY A 30 19.15 -4.40 -2.06
CA GLY A 30 19.79 -3.46 -3.00
C GLY A 30 19.13 -2.11 -2.95
N PRO A 31 19.61 -1.16 -3.76
CA PRO A 31 19.05 0.19 -3.76
C PRO A 31 17.62 0.18 -4.28
N CYS A 32 16.74 0.85 -3.57
CA CYS A 32 15.36 0.97 -3.98
C CYS A 32 14.73 2.23 -3.43
N VAL A 33 13.72 2.72 -4.14
CA VAL A 33 12.90 3.83 -3.70
C VAL A 33 11.46 3.36 -3.72
N PHE A 34 10.66 3.85 -2.79
CA PHE A 34 9.29 3.41 -2.62
C PHE A 34 8.33 4.57 -2.80
N THR A 35 7.19 4.26 -3.41
CA THR A 35 6.04 5.16 -3.40
C THR A 35 4.96 4.46 -2.60
N LEU A 36 4.50 5.09 -1.52
CA LEU A 36 3.39 4.54 -0.75
C LEU A 36 2.10 5.16 -1.26
N LEU A 37 1.27 4.34 -1.89
CA LEU A 37 -0.02 4.76 -2.41
C LEU A 37 -1.09 4.31 -1.45
N VAL A 38 -1.87 5.26 -0.94
CA VAL A 38 -3.00 4.97 -0.07
C VAL A 38 -4.27 5.38 -0.81
N PRO A 39 -5.01 4.41 -1.37
CA PRO A 39 -6.29 4.75 -1.99
C PRO A 39 -7.25 5.29 -0.94
N ALA A 40 -8.02 6.31 -1.29
CA ALA A 40 -8.95 6.93 -0.36
C ALA A 40 -10.23 6.12 -0.24
N SER A 41 -10.08 4.83 0.02
CA SER A 41 -11.20 3.90 0.15
C SER A 41 -11.88 4.06 1.50
N PRO A 42 -13.18 3.79 1.58
CA PRO A 42 -13.85 3.88 2.87
C PRO A 42 -13.30 2.85 3.85
N PRO A 43 -13.25 3.18 5.15
CA PRO A 43 -12.87 2.20 6.15
C PRO A 43 -13.82 1.01 6.16
N ALA A 44 -13.37 -0.08 6.77
CA ALA A 44 -14.16 -1.31 6.79
C ALA A 44 -15.34 -1.25 7.75
N ASP A 45 -15.43 -0.25 8.60
CA ASP A 45 -16.51 -0.14 9.55
C ASP A 45 -17.78 0.39 8.88
N HIS A 46 -18.88 0.27 9.56
CA HIS A 46 -20.15 0.75 9.04
C HIS A 46 -20.25 2.25 9.25
N GLY A 47 -20.80 2.93 8.30
CA GLY A 47 -20.98 4.35 8.40
C GLY A 47 -20.95 5.00 7.04
N SER A 48 -21.47 6.21 6.99
CA SER A 48 -21.42 7.00 5.78
C SER A 48 -20.20 7.88 5.81
N TRP A 49 -19.41 7.84 4.76
CA TRP A 49 -18.21 8.63 4.67
C TRP A 49 -18.30 9.55 3.48
N THR A 50 -18.01 10.82 3.68
CA THR A 50 -17.91 11.76 2.56
C THR A 50 -16.57 11.55 1.88
N GLU A 51 -16.50 12.01 0.63
CA GLU A 51 -15.26 11.94 -0.13
C GLU A 51 -14.14 12.67 0.60
N GLY A 52 -14.44 13.85 1.14
CA GLY A 52 -13.45 14.61 1.88
C GLY A 52 -12.95 13.91 3.13
N GLN A 53 -13.87 13.24 3.85
CA GLN A 53 -13.48 12.49 5.04
C GLN A 53 -12.58 11.32 4.70
N MET A 54 -12.90 10.59 3.63
CA MET A 54 -12.10 9.46 3.20
C MET A 54 -10.70 9.91 2.79
N ARG A 55 -10.61 11.02 2.07
CA ARG A 55 -9.32 11.54 1.63
C ARG A 55 -8.49 12.04 2.81
N SER A 56 -9.11 12.74 3.75
CA SER A 56 -8.40 13.22 4.94
C SER A 56 -7.83 12.06 5.75
N LEU A 57 -8.62 11.01 5.93
CA LEU A 57 -8.17 9.84 6.67
C LEU A 57 -7.02 9.15 5.95
N ALA A 58 -7.12 9.03 4.63
CA ALA A 58 -6.06 8.42 3.83
C ALA A 58 -4.78 9.24 3.92
N GLU A 59 -4.89 10.58 3.90
CA GLU A 59 -3.73 11.45 4.02
C GLU A 59 -3.04 11.29 5.37
N GLU A 60 -3.82 11.18 6.43
CA GLU A 60 -3.29 10.99 7.76
C GLU A 60 -2.54 9.66 7.86
N ARG A 61 -3.16 8.60 7.37
CA ARG A 61 -2.53 7.27 7.36
C ARG A 61 -1.26 7.27 6.52
N MET A 62 -1.30 7.93 5.39
CA MET A 62 -0.16 8.00 4.50
C MET A 62 1.01 8.70 5.18
N ARG A 63 0.77 9.86 5.82
CA ARG A 63 1.84 10.59 6.49
C ARG A 63 2.47 9.79 7.61
N GLU A 64 1.64 9.16 8.43
CA GLU A 64 2.14 8.35 9.55
C GLU A 64 2.98 7.18 9.06
N ALA A 65 2.51 6.51 8.01
CA ALA A 65 3.22 5.35 7.48
C ALA A 65 4.54 5.78 6.82
N VAL A 66 4.53 6.87 6.07
CA VAL A 66 5.74 7.38 5.43
C VAL A 66 6.76 7.74 6.50
N ASP A 67 6.33 8.44 7.56
CA ASP A 67 7.25 8.82 8.63
C ASP A 67 7.87 7.59 9.29
N GLY A 68 7.06 6.56 9.54
CA GLY A 68 7.56 5.33 10.14
C GLY A 68 8.56 4.60 9.24
N LEU A 69 8.28 4.55 7.95
CA LEU A 69 9.18 3.88 7.01
C LEU A 69 10.47 4.68 6.84
N ARG A 70 10.38 5.99 6.77
CA ARG A 70 11.58 6.83 6.67
C ARG A 70 12.44 6.71 7.92
N ALA A 71 11.80 6.62 9.08
CA ALA A 71 12.55 6.48 10.34
C ALA A 71 13.34 5.19 10.37
N SER A 72 12.92 4.16 9.63
CA SER A 72 13.66 2.91 9.56
C SER A 72 14.68 2.90 8.41
N GLY A 73 14.85 4.00 7.71
CA GLY A 73 15.89 4.13 6.70
C GLY A 73 15.44 4.00 5.25
N ALA A 74 14.17 3.85 5.00
CA ALA A 74 13.66 3.68 3.63
C ALA A 74 13.48 5.05 2.95
N ASP A 75 13.71 5.07 1.64
CA ASP A 75 13.47 6.25 0.83
C ASP A 75 12.04 6.13 0.28
N VAL A 76 11.11 6.83 0.88
CA VAL A 76 9.68 6.69 0.61
C VAL A 76 9.04 8.05 0.37
N THR A 77 8.20 8.13 -0.66
CA THR A 77 7.29 9.26 -0.81
C THR A 77 5.87 8.71 -0.78
N GLY A 78 4.92 9.53 -0.40
CA GLY A 78 3.54 9.09 -0.24
C GLY A 78 2.59 9.83 -1.16
N VAL A 79 1.53 9.16 -1.55
CA VAL A 79 0.48 9.76 -2.37
C VAL A 79 -0.86 9.13 -1.98
N VAL A 80 -1.91 9.94 -1.98
CA VAL A 80 -3.27 9.47 -1.78
C VAL A 80 -3.92 9.40 -3.16
N GLY A 81 -4.58 8.31 -3.44
CA GLY A 81 -5.16 8.08 -4.75
C GLY A 81 -6.66 7.85 -4.73
N ASP A 82 -7.18 7.54 -5.90
CA ASP A 82 -8.59 7.24 -6.12
C ASP A 82 -9.09 6.20 -5.11
N PRO A 83 -10.34 6.28 -4.65
CA PRO A 83 -10.89 5.26 -3.75
C PRO A 83 -10.87 3.86 -4.33
N ARG A 84 -10.85 3.73 -5.64
CA ARG A 84 -10.81 2.44 -6.32
C ARG A 84 -9.36 2.04 -6.53
N PRO A 85 -8.90 0.96 -5.90
CA PRO A 85 -7.47 0.62 -5.93
C PRO A 85 -6.87 0.47 -7.34
N ILE A 86 -7.59 -0.16 -8.26
CA ILE A 86 -7.07 -0.34 -9.62
C ILE A 86 -6.85 1.01 -10.30
N HIS A 87 -7.78 1.96 -10.11
CA HIS A 87 -7.63 3.29 -10.68
C HIS A 87 -6.48 4.04 -10.03
N ALA A 88 -6.35 3.92 -8.71
CA ALA A 88 -5.25 4.57 -7.98
C ALA A 88 -3.90 4.06 -8.47
N ILE A 89 -3.78 2.76 -8.68
CA ILE A 89 -2.53 2.17 -9.18
C ILE A 89 -2.25 2.63 -10.60
N THR A 90 -3.28 2.66 -11.44
CA THR A 90 -3.14 3.14 -12.81
C THR A 90 -2.55 4.55 -12.83
N ASP A 91 -3.13 5.44 -12.01
CA ASP A 91 -2.66 6.83 -11.94
C ASP A 91 -1.22 6.91 -11.48
N ALA A 92 -0.86 6.13 -10.47
CA ALA A 92 0.50 6.13 -9.94
C ALA A 92 1.52 5.64 -10.97
N LEU A 93 1.16 4.61 -11.73
CA LEU A 93 2.06 4.06 -12.74
C LEU A 93 2.19 4.98 -13.96
N VAL A 94 1.17 5.78 -14.23
CA VAL A 94 1.26 6.79 -15.29
C VAL A 94 2.19 7.92 -14.87
N GLU A 95 2.15 8.30 -13.60
CA GLU A 95 3.01 9.36 -13.09
C GLU A 95 4.49 8.97 -13.14
N GLN A 96 4.81 7.76 -12.76
CA GLN A 96 6.17 7.25 -12.75
C GLN A 96 6.18 5.76 -12.99
N PRO A 97 7.15 5.26 -13.76
CA PRO A 97 7.28 3.81 -13.90
C PRO A 97 7.76 3.15 -12.60
N HIS A 98 7.29 1.95 -12.36
CA HIS A 98 7.70 1.15 -11.21
C HIS A 98 8.04 -0.25 -11.68
N ASP A 99 8.87 -0.96 -10.88
CA ASP A 99 9.35 -2.29 -11.25
C ASP A 99 8.56 -3.40 -10.58
N GLU A 100 7.94 -3.12 -9.44
CA GLU A 100 7.12 -4.12 -8.77
C GLU A 100 6.13 -3.44 -7.83
N ILE A 101 5.16 -4.22 -7.37
CA ILE A 101 4.11 -3.73 -6.48
C ILE A 101 4.13 -4.58 -5.21
N ILE A 102 4.07 -3.94 -4.05
CA ILE A 102 3.82 -4.61 -2.78
C ILE A 102 2.40 -4.24 -2.37
N LEU A 103 1.53 -5.24 -2.27
CA LEU A 103 0.14 -5.02 -1.90
C LEU A 103 -0.06 -5.50 -0.46
N SER A 104 -0.48 -4.61 0.43
CA SER A 104 -0.67 -4.91 1.84
C SER A 104 -2.16 -4.98 2.16
N THR A 105 -2.60 -6.07 2.75
CA THR A 105 -4.02 -6.26 3.08
C THR A 105 -4.18 -6.80 4.50
N PHE A 106 -5.42 -6.76 5.00
CA PHE A 106 -5.82 -7.56 6.14
C PHE A 106 -5.90 -9.03 5.73
N PRO A 107 -5.98 -9.96 6.70
CA PRO A 107 -6.15 -11.38 6.39
C PRO A 107 -7.47 -11.68 5.67
N VAL A 108 -7.51 -12.86 5.05
CA VAL A 108 -8.72 -13.38 4.43
C VAL A 108 -9.86 -13.36 5.44
N GLY A 109 -11.03 -12.96 5.01
CA GLY A 109 -12.21 -12.86 5.87
C GLY A 109 -12.44 -11.46 6.39
N ILE A 110 -11.38 -10.65 6.52
CA ILE A 110 -11.50 -9.27 6.97
C ILE A 110 -11.30 -8.31 5.80
N SER A 111 -10.41 -8.66 4.89
CA SER A 111 -10.02 -7.74 3.83
C SER A 111 -11.07 -7.60 2.74
N ARG A 112 -11.49 -6.35 2.49
CA ARG A 112 -12.36 -6.07 1.36
C ARG A 112 -11.64 -6.31 0.05
N TRP A 113 -10.37 -5.98 0.00
CA TRP A 113 -9.59 -6.13 -1.22
C TRP A 113 -9.46 -7.59 -1.61
N LEU A 114 -9.33 -8.50 -0.63
CA LEU A 114 -9.25 -9.92 -0.92
C LEU A 114 -10.60 -10.47 -1.38
N LYS A 115 -11.69 -9.91 -0.89
CA LYS A 115 -13.02 -10.31 -1.35
C LYS A 115 -13.23 -9.93 -2.82
N GLN A 116 -12.51 -8.92 -3.29
CA GLN A 116 -12.59 -8.48 -4.69
C GLN A 116 -11.48 -9.08 -5.53
N ASP A 117 -10.71 -10.01 -4.98
CA ASP A 117 -9.60 -10.68 -5.66
C ASP A 117 -8.58 -9.67 -6.18
N LEU A 118 -8.32 -8.64 -5.39
CA LEU A 118 -7.45 -7.56 -5.82
C LEU A 118 -6.03 -8.02 -6.18
N PRO A 119 -5.38 -8.91 -5.41
CA PRO A 119 -4.02 -9.31 -5.78
C PRO A 119 -3.90 -9.86 -7.19
N HIS A 120 -4.82 -10.76 -7.58
CA HIS A 120 -4.80 -11.32 -8.93
C HIS A 120 -5.18 -10.29 -9.98
N ARG A 121 -6.12 -9.42 -9.66
CA ARG A 121 -6.53 -8.37 -10.60
C ARG A 121 -5.39 -7.41 -10.90
N VAL A 122 -4.62 -7.06 -9.87
CA VAL A 122 -3.47 -6.16 -10.02
C VAL A 122 -2.41 -6.84 -10.90
N GLU A 123 -2.12 -8.09 -10.61
CA GLU A 123 -1.11 -8.82 -11.36
C GLU A 123 -1.48 -8.92 -12.84
N ARG A 124 -2.73 -9.25 -13.12
CA ARG A 124 -3.21 -9.38 -14.50
C ARG A 124 -3.25 -8.04 -15.23
N THR A 125 -3.67 -7.00 -14.53
CA THR A 125 -3.87 -5.69 -15.15
C THR A 125 -2.56 -5.02 -15.49
N PHE A 126 -1.59 -5.06 -14.57
CA PHE A 126 -0.38 -4.27 -14.71
C PHE A 126 0.84 -5.07 -15.15
N ARG A 127 0.75 -6.39 -15.05
CA ARG A 127 1.83 -7.30 -15.48
C ARG A 127 3.16 -7.00 -14.81
N LEU A 128 3.11 -6.58 -13.57
CA LEU A 128 4.29 -6.38 -12.74
C LEU A 128 4.31 -7.44 -11.65
N PRO A 129 5.48 -7.81 -11.13
CA PRO A 129 5.53 -8.70 -9.99
C PRO A 129 4.78 -8.07 -8.82
N VAL A 130 3.93 -8.85 -8.17
CA VAL A 130 3.16 -8.41 -7.01
C VAL A 130 3.54 -9.26 -5.82
N THR A 131 4.01 -8.61 -4.76
CA THR A 131 4.25 -9.27 -3.49
C THR A 131 3.08 -8.91 -2.57
N HIS A 132 2.34 -9.91 -2.16
CA HIS A 132 1.19 -9.69 -1.29
C HIS A 132 1.62 -9.94 0.16
N VAL A 133 1.52 -8.92 0.99
CA VAL A 133 1.83 -9.04 2.42
C VAL A 133 0.55 -8.87 3.22
N VAL A 134 0.39 -9.66 4.24
CA VAL A 134 -0.84 -9.72 5.02
C VAL A 134 -0.54 -9.27 6.44
N ALA A 135 -1.35 -8.33 6.94
CA ALA A 135 -1.22 -7.86 8.30
C ALA A 135 -1.59 -8.97 9.26
N GLU A 136 -0.79 -9.15 10.31
CA GLU A 136 -1.14 -10.14 11.31
C GLU A 136 -2.29 -9.64 12.15
N PRO A 137 -3.18 -10.52 12.59
CA PRO A 137 -4.24 -10.10 13.49
C PRO A 137 -3.65 -9.50 14.75
N ALA A 138 -4.26 -8.48 15.21
CA ALA A 138 -3.78 -7.81 16.41
C ALA A 138 -4.17 -8.59 17.62
N LEU A 139 -3.76 -9.77 17.72
CA LEU A 139 -4.08 -10.51 18.76
C LEU A 139 -3.11 -10.46 19.67
N LYS A 140 -2.75 -10.31 20.14
CA LYS A 140 -1.83 -10.48 20.71
C LYS A 140 -1.81 -10.64 21.77
N SER A 141 -1.79 -10.98 22.13
CA SER A 141 -1.79 -11.35 23.21
C SER A 141 -1.07 -11.29 24.11
#